data_b06a7490b4f60458245286ef4d6c4d56
#
_entry.id   b06a7490b4f60458245286ef4d6c4d56
#
_cell.length_a   1.000
_cell.length_b   1.000
_cell.length_c   1.000
_cell.angle_alpha   90.00
_cell.angle_beta   90.00
_cell.angle_gamma   90.00
#
_symmetry.space_group_name_H-M   'P 1'
#
loop_
_entity.id
_entity.type
_entity.pdbx_description
1 polymer ?
#
loop_
_entity_poly.entity_id
_entity_poly.type
_entity_poly.pdbx_seq_one_letter_code
_entity_poly.pdbx_strand_id
1 'polypeptide(L)'
;MKSFVPLGMALAALCAGGAAHAQVDPLQVRSWAAGCTSCHGTNGRAQPGMPALAGTSKEETLKKLLEFKAGKRPATIMHQLSKGYSDEQLSAIAAWFAAQKP
;
A
#
# COMPACT_ATOMS: atom_id res chain seq x y z
N MET A 1 -11.08 27.53 64.32
CA MET A 1 -10.26 27.74 63.11
C MET A 1 -10.24 26.42 62.37
N LYS A 2 -10.97 26.37 61.25
CA LYS A 2 -11.01 25.19 60.38
C LYS A 2 -10.31 25.55 59.09
N SER A 3 -9.13 24.99 58.90
CA SER A 3 -8.36 25.18 57.69
C SER A 3 -8.91 24.24 56.62
N PHE A 4 -9.54 24.78 55.60
CA PHE A 4 -9.89 24.05 54.40
C PHE A 4 -8.71 24.08 53.44
N VAL A 5 -8.12 22.90 53.20
CA VAL A 5 -7.15 22.70 52.14
C VAL A 5 -7.94 22.27 50.88
N PRO A 6 -7.92 23.03 49.81
CA PRO A 6 -8.52 22.57 48.59
C PRO A 6 -7.58 21.55 47.96
N LEU A 7 -8.03 20.32 47.90
CA LEU A 7 -7.36 19.24 47.19
C LEU A 7 -7.60 19.44 45.68
N GLY A 8 -6.70 20.16 45.07
CA GLY A 8 -6.69 20.30 43.62
C GLY A 8 -6.21 19.00 42.99
N MET A 9 -7.13 18.16 42.59
CA MET A 9 -6.82 17.05 41.70
C MET A 9 -6.59 17.58 40.29
N ALA A 10 -5.34 17.82 39.92
CA ALA A 10 -4.95 18.02 38.56
C ALA A 10 -5.00 16.66 37.85
N LEU A 11 -6.11 16.38 37.18
CA LEU A 11 -6.23 15.24 36.28
C LEU A 11 -5.50 15.60 34.99
N ALA A 12 -4.21 15.31 34.94
CA ALA A 12 -3.45 15.37 33.71
C ALA A 12 -3.92 14.20 32.83
N ALA A 13 -4.89 14.45 31.97
CA ALA A 13 -5.24 13.52 30.92
C ALA A 13 -4.07 13.49 29.91
N LEU A 14 -3.18 12.50 30.04
CA LEU A 14 -2.26 12.15 28.97
C LEU A 14 -3.08 11.58 27.83
N CYS A 15 -3.48 12.45 26.90
CA CYS A 15 -3.84 12.00 25.57
C CYS A 15 -2.57 11.56 24.86
N ALA A 16 -2.12 10.35 25.14
CA ALA A 16 -1.17 9.68 24.27
C ALA A 16 -1.91 9.36 22.97
N GLY A 17 -1.98 10.35 22.09
CA GLY A 17 -2.44 10.18 20.73
C GLY A 17 -1.41 9.34 19.99
N GLY A 18 -1.45 8.02 20.16
CA GLY A 18 -0.75 7.11 19.26
C GLY A 18 -1.33 7.31 17.88
N ALA A 19 -0.50 7.74 16.92
CA ALA A 19 -0.89 7.73 15.52
C ALA A 19 -1.25 6.28 15.17
N ALA A 20 -2.55 6.00 15.05
CA ALA A 20 -3.03 4.72 14.54
C ALA A 20 -2.68 4.69 13.05
N HIS A 21 -1.55 4.07 12.72
CA HIS A 21 -1.29 3.67 11.35
C HIS A 21 -2.32 2.59 11.01
N ALA A 22 -3.30 2.95 10.20
CA ALA A 22 -4.21 1.98 9.64
C ALA A 22 -3.37 1.01 8.80
N GLN A 23 -3.17 -0.19 9.31
CA GLN A 23 -2.54 -1.26 8.55
C GLN A 23 -3.49 -1.64 7.42
N VAL A 24 -2.96 -1.72 6.21
CA VAL A 24 -3.73 -2.18 5.07
C VAL A 24 -4.02 -3.67 5.27
N ASP A 25 -5.29 -4.04 5.21
CA ASP A 25 -5.70 -5.43 5.33
C ASP A 25 -5.07 -6.27 4.21
N PRO A 26 -4.34 -7.35 4.54
CA PRO A 26 -3.73 -8.23 3.55
C PRO A 26 -4.71 -8.80 2.54
N LEU A 27 -5.94 -9.10 2.92
CA LEU A 27 -6.99 -9.58 2.01
C LEU A 27 -7.39 -8.48 1.02
N GLN A 28 -7.43 -7.25 1.47
CA GLN A 28 -7.72 -6.12 0.60
C GLN A 28 -6.61 -5.92 -0.43
N VAL A 29 -5.35 -6.01 -0.03
CA VAL A 29 -4.20 -5.91 -0.95
C VAL A 29 -4.24 -7.02 -1.99
N ARG A 30 -4.51 -8.25 -1.57
CA ARG A 30 -4.69 -9.38 -2.49
C ARG A 30 -5.80 -9.13 -3.49
N SER A 31 -6.89 -8.53 -3.06
CA SER A 31 -8.01 -8.15 -3.92
C SER A 31 -7.60 -7.14 -4.98
N TRP A 32 -6.84 -6.13 -4.63
CA TRP A 32 -6.29 -5.16 -5.59
C TRP A 32 -5.32 -5.83 -6.56
N ALA A 33 -4.40 -6.63 -6.07
CA ALA A 33 -3.41 -7.35 -6.87
C ALA A 33 -4.07 -8.33 -7.86
N ALA A 34 -5.22 -8.89 -7.51
CA ALA A 34 -5.96 -9.81 -8.37
C ALA A 34 -6.33 -9.18 -9.72
N GLY A 35 -6.59 -7.87 -9.75
CA GLY A 35 -6.84 -7.14 -10.99
C GLY A 35 -5.65 -7.14 -11.96
N CYS A 36 -4.44 -7.22 -11.44
CA CYS A 36 -3.21 -7.27 -12.23
C CYS A 36 -2.97 -8.66 -12.86
N THR A 37 -3.43 -9.70 -12.20
CA THR A 37 -3.16 -11.09 -12.60
C THR A 37 -3.89 -11.50 -13.88
N SER A 38 -4.94 -10.80 -14.28
CA SER A 38 -5.63 -11.08 -15.54
C SER A 38 -4.71 -10.92 -16.75
N CYS A 39 -3.73 -10.03 -16.70
CA CYS A 39 -2.73 -9.84 -17.73
C CYS A 39 -1.35 -10.38 -17.35
N HIS A 40 -0.95 -10.19 -16.09
CA HIS A 40 0.38 -10.59 -15.62
C HIS A 40 0.49 -12.03 -15.12
N GLY A 41 -0.59 -12.78 -15.18
CA GLY A 41 -0.63 -14.20 -14.81
C GLY A 41 -0.87 -14.43 -13.31
N THR A 42 -1.17 -15.66 -12.97
CA THR A 42 -1.48 -16.09 -11.59
C THR A 42 -0.34 -15.71 -10.65
N ASN A 43 -0.64 -14.96 -9.60
CA ASN A 43 0.32 -14.41 -8.65
C ASN A 43 1.43 -13.56 -9.31
N GLY A 44 1.21 -13.06 -10.52
CA GLY A 44 2.17 -12.27 -11.27
C GLY A 44 3.26 -13.08 -11.97
N ARG A 45 3.05 -14.37 -12.20
CA ARG A 45 4.05 -15.29 -12.79
C ARG A 45 4.17 -15.21 -14.30
N ALA A 46 3.84 -14.14 -14.88
CA ALA A 46 3.91 -13.89 -16.31
C ALA A 46 3.11 -14.87 -17.18
N GLN A 47 2.45 -14.30 -18.17
CA GLN A 47 1.95 -15.01 -19.35
C GLN A 47 2.82 -14.64 -20.55
N PRO A 48 2.81 -15.42 -21.65
CA PRO A 48 3.59 -15.06 -22.84
C PRO A 48 3.35 -13.62 -23.29
N GLY A 49 4.43 -12.87 -23.47
CA GLY A 49 4.39 -11.47 -23.88
C GLY A 49 4.12 -10.43 -22.78
N MET A 50 3.98 -10.86 -21.52
CA MET A 50 3.74 -9.97 -20.40
C MET A 50 4.87 -10.04 -19.37
N PRO A 51 5.28 -8.90 -18.77
CA PRO A 51 6.30 -8.91 -17.72
C PRO A 51 5.85 -9.66 -16.48
N ALA A 52 6.75 -10.45 -15.89
CA ALA A 52 6.53 -11.07 -14.59
C ALA A 52 6.58 -10.03 -13.48
N LEU A 53 5.68 -10.17 -12.50
CA LEU A 53 5.64 -9.35 -11.29
C LEU A 53 6.05 -10.14 -10.05
N ALA A 54 5.85 -11.46 -10.06
CA ALA A 54 6.16 -12.34 -8.94
C ALA A 54 7.65 -12.32 -8.61
N GLY A 55 7.99 -12.09 -7.33
CA GLY A 55 9.36 -12.05 -6.85
C GLY A 55 10.20 -10.88 -7.33
N THR A 56 9.59 -9.89 -7.98
CA THR A 56 10.30 -8.66 -8.39
C THR A 56 10.52 -7.73 -7.20
N SER A 57 11.55 -6.88 -7.29
CA SER A 57 11.81 -5.88 -6.25
C SER A 57 10.60 -4.97 -6.06
N LYS A 58 10.16 -4.79 -4.81
CA LYS A 58 9.10 -3.85 -4.46
C LYS A 58 9.39 -2.45 -4.98
N GLU A 59 10.61 -1.98 -4.78
CA GLU A 59 11.04 -0.63 -5.13
C GLU A 59 11.00 -0.40 -6.64
N GLU A 60 11.47 -1.37 -7.41
CA GLU A 60 11.43 -1.28 -8.88
C GLU A 60 10.01 -1.32 -9.41
N THR A 61 9.19 -2.22 -8.89
CA THR A 61 7.78 -2.33 -9.30
C THR A 61 7.02 -1.06 -8.96
N LEU A 62 7.20 -0.53 -7.75
CA LEU A 62 6.56 0.71 -7.34
C LEU A 62 7.01 1.89 -8.22
N LYS A 63 8.30 1.99 -8.49
CA LYS A 63 8.83 3.04 -9.38
C LYS A 63 8.14 3.01 -10.75
N LYS A 64 8.04 1.84 -11.35
CA LYS A 64 7.37 1.64 -12.64
C LYS A 64 5.90 2.01 -12.59
N LEU A 65 5.19 1.59 -11.54
CA LEU A 65 3.78 1.91 -11.34
C LEU A 65 3.55 3.43 -11.20
N LEU A 66 4.40 4.11 -10.44
CA LEU A 66 4.33 5.57 -10.29
C LEU A 66 4.66 6.30 -11.60
N GLU A 67 5.62 5.79 -12.37
CA GLU A 67 5.95 6.32 -13.69
C GLU A 67 4.79 6.15 -14.68
N PHE A 68 4.11 5.01 -14.67
CA PHE A 68 2.89 4.81 -15.46
C PHE A 68 1.78 5.76 -15.04
N LYS A 69 1.57 5.90 -13.73
CA LYS A 69 0.55 6.80 -13.18
C LYS A 69 0.81 8.26 -13.59
N ALA A 70 2.07 8.67 -13.62
CA ALA A 70 2.49 10.01 -14.04
C ALA A 70 2.56 10.20 -15.57
N GLY A 71 2.35 9.15 -16.35
CA GLY A 71 2.47 9.19 -17.81
C GLY A 71 3.90 9.29 -18.32
N LYS A 72 4.90 8.98 -17.50
CA LYS A 72 6.33 9.11 -17.84
C LYS A 72 6.92 7.86 -18.50
N ARG A 73 6.24 6.72 -18.41
CA ARG A 73 6.67 5.46 -18.99
C ARG A 73 5.73 5.06 -20.12
N PRO A 74 6.24 4.67 -21.30
CA PRO A 74 5.39 4.19 -22.40
C PRO A 74 4.58 2.97 -22.01
N ALA A 75 3.30 2.97 -22.32
CA ALA A 75 2.40 1.85 -22.07
C ALA A 75 1.15 1.93 -22.95
N THR A 76 0.50 0.80 -23.15
CA THR A 76 -0.79 0.74 -23.81
C THR A 76 -1.93 1.01 -22.83
N ILE A 77 -1.93 0.34 -21.67
CA ILE A 77 -3.03 0.39 -20.71
C ILE A 77 -2.57 0.70 -19.27
N MET A 78 -1.28 0.48 -18.94
CA MET A 78 -0.81 0.63 -17.57
C MET A 78 -0.96 2.06 -17.03
N HIS A 79 -0.98 3.09 -17.87
CA HIS A 79 -1.30 4.46 -17.47
C HIS A 79 -2.67 4.54 -16.79
N GLN A 80 -3.67 3.94 -17.40
CA GLN A 80 -5.04 3.97 -16.90
C GLN A 80 -5.21 3.09 -15.65
N LEU A 81 -4.63 1.90 -15.67
CA LEU A 81 -4.71 0.98 -14.52
C LEU A 81 -4.05 1.59 -13.28
N SER A 82 -2.87 2.17 -13.44
CA SER A 82 -2.13 2.76 -12.30
C SER A 82 -2.83 3.98 -11.72
N LYS A 83 -3.54 4.76 -12.53
CA LYS A 83 -4.32 5.92 -12.07
C LYS A 83 -5.50 5.54 -11.19
N GLY A 84 -5.97 4.31 -11.24
CA GLY A 84 -7.06 3.81 -10.41
C GLY A 84 -6.69 3.56 -8.94
N TYR A 85 -5.42 3.71 -8.59
CA TYR A 85 -4.92 3.43 -7.23
C TYR A 85 -4.17 4.63 -6.66
N SER A 86 -4.24 4.79 -5.33
CA SER A 86 -3.38 5.74 -4.62
C SER A 86 -1.92 5.24 -4.61
N ASP A 87 -0.99 6.13 -4.31
CA ASP A 87 0.43 5.76 -4.20
C ASP A 87 0.65 4.71 -3.11
N GLU A 88 -0.08 4.82 -1.99
CA GLU A 88 -0.05 3.83 -0.90
C GLU A 88 -0.60 2.48 -1.34
N GLN A 89 -1.67 2.46 -2.12
CA GLN A 89 -2.22 1.22 -2.69
C GLN A 89 -1.24 0.58 -3.66
N LEU A 90 -0.62 1.36 -4.53
CA LEU A 90 0.41 0.86 -5.46
C LEU A 90 1.62 0.31 -4.72
N SER A 91 2.03 0.95 -3.61
CA SER A 91 3.10 0.44 -2.75
C SER A 91 2.75 -0.91 -2.14
N ALA A 92 1.54 -1.06 -1.64
CA ALA A 92 1.05 -2.33 -1.07
C ALA A 92 0.95 -3.43 -2.14
N ILE A 93 0.48 -3.12 -3.33
CA ILE A 93 0.41 -4.04 -4.47
C ILE A 93 1.83 -4.51 -4.86
N ALA A 94 2.78 -3.57 -4.98
CA ALA A 94 4.16 -3.89 -5.30
C ALA A 94 4.80 -4.82 -4.26
N ALA A 95 4.54 -4.58 -2.97
CA ALA A 95 5.00 -5.43 -1.89
C ALA A 95 4.39 -6.84 -1.96
N TRP A 96 3.10 -6.94 -2.32
CA TRP A 96 2.41 -8.22 -2.45
C TRP A 96 3.06 -9.08 -3.55
N PHE A 97 3.32 -8.52 -4.72
CA PHE A 97 3.98 -9.24 -5.81
C PHE A 97 5.43 -9.60 -5.49
N ALA A 98 6.16 -8.72 -4.80
CA ALA A 98 7.53 -9.01 -4.36
C ALA A 98 7.61 -10.25 -3.46
N ALA A 99 6.57 -10.52 -2.69
CA ALA A 99 6.48 -11.67 -1.79
C ALA A 99 6.03 -12.97 -2.48
N GLN A 100 5.63 -12.92 -3.74
CA GLN A 100 5.22 -14.12 -4.48
C GLN A 100 6.45 -14.86 -5.02
N LYS A 101 6.36 -16.18 -5.06
CA LYS A 101 7.41 -17.00 -5.70
C LYS A 101 7.41 -16.79 -7.21
N PRO A 102 8.57 -16.57 -7.79
CA PRO A 102 8.71 -16.41 -9.23
C PRO A 102 8.23 -17.62 -10.03
#